data_239df8b408ea402d9603350d79059591
#
_entry.id   239df8b408ea402d9603350d79059591
#
_cell.length_a   1.000
_cell.length_b   1.000
_cell.length_c   1.000
_cell.angle_alpha   90.00
_cell.angle_beta   90.00
_cell.angle_gamma   90.00
#
_symmetry.space_group_name_H-M   'P 1'
#
loop_
_entity.id
_entity.type
_entity.pdbx_description
1 polymer ?
#
loop_
_entity_poly.entity_id
_entity_poly.type
_entity_poly.pdbx_seq_one_letter_code
_entity_poly.pdbx_strand_id
1 'polypeptide(L)'
;MKTKDLNQIMSVLYLGLGYGFIYLWSSWTPEWGLTLFTAAYAIAVLGYCYGSCRKPARESWFWLTVLLTIAIPMNFYLTFGILQILVLMMAAAYWTESVGGNLLDHGKTSHFIAFDLWNVFAQVPFRNFAAQIRVWFPEKENGQEEGTEQKKMKMSGVMAVVCGLVLVIPVLCMILPLLSRADAGFARATEEITEYLQRHFAAVLMRLLFAIPVSLYLFGLVYGSIYKVHTDDIKVEQLRKMSVQVKRLPQVTVCTVLLVICGVYGFFMGIQGNYLFSAIAGRLPETFTYAEYARRGFFELCQIGIWTLGILLLTNIFAGQAAKALKCCNILLAGETLLLLITAASKMFLYIRSYGLTINRILPMVFMIWMGMVLISFVMRQRKRFPMVRICVLAGAVLFSMLCVLPVQHLTELYNTWARMSGLIP
;
A
#
# COMPACT_ATOMS: atom_id res chain seq x y z
N MET A 1 25.27 -5.19 22.10
CA MET A 1 25.09 -3.74 21.81
C MET A 1 24.01 -3.23 22.75
N LYS A 2 24.25 -2.13 23.48
CA LYS A 2 23.19 -1.55 24.33
C LYS A 2 22.06 -1.06 23.44
N THR A 3 20.81 -1.23 23.86
CA THR A 3 19.62 -0.80 23.08
C THR A 3 19.69 0.68 22.66
N LYS A 4 20.33 1.52 23.46
CA LYS A 4 20.55 2.94 23.18
C LYS A 4 21.45 3.14 21.97
N ASP A 5 22.55 2.40 21.86
CA ASP A 5 23.50 2.51 20.73
C ASP A 5 22.84 2.02 19.43
N LEU A 6 22.04 0.96 19.50
CA LEU A 6 21.27 0.46 18.36
C LEU A 6 20.30 1.52 17.84
N ASN A 7 19.53 2.16 18.73
CA ASN A 7 18.56 3.19 18.35
C ASN A 7 19.23 4.41 17.70
N GLN A 8 20.42 4.79 18.16
CA GLN A 8 21.20 5.88 17.56
C GLN A 8 21.70 5.51 16.16
N ILE A 9 22.24 4.30 16.00
CA ILE A 9 22.68 3.80 14.67
C ILE A 9 21.50 3.76 13.70
N MET A 10 20.36 3.21 14.14
CA MET A 10 19.16 3.14 13.31
C MET A 10 18.61 4.52 12.96
N SER A 11 18.65 5.48 13.90
CA SER A 11 18.27 6.87 13.64
C SER A 11 19.01 7.48 12.46
N VAL A 12 20.34 7.28 12.39
CA VAL A 12 21.15 7.76 11.24
C VAL A 12 20.86 6.98 9.97
N LEU A 13 20.70 5.67 10.07
CA LEU A 13 20.38 4.83 8.91
C LEU A 13 19.04 5.27 8.29
N TYR A 14 18.01 5.55 9.11
CA TYR A 14 16.72 6.04 8.62
C TYR A 14 16.80 7.47 8.05
N LEU A 15 17.73 8.31 8.53
CA LEU A 15 17.99 9.59 7.87
C LEU A 15 18.52 9.38 6.44
N GLY A 16 19.44 8.44 6.27
CA GLY A 16 19.93 8.03 4.96
C GLY A 16 18.81 7.45 4.07
N LEU A 17 17.93 6.62 4.62
CA LEU A 17 16.77 6.09 3.89
C LEU A 17 15.78 7.21 3.52
N GLY A 18 15.53 8.17 4.41
CA GLY A 18 14.70 9.33 4.10
C GLY A 18 15.26 10.16 2.93
N TYR A 19 16.57 10.39 2.92
CA TYR A 19 17.25 11.06 1.82
C TYR A 19 17.16 10.24 0.52
N GLY A 20 17.41 8.93 0.57
CA GLY A 20 17.29 8.03 -0.55
C GLY A 20 15.88 8.03 -1.16
N PHE A 21 14.85 8.04 -0.32
CA PHE A 21 13.45 8.14 -0.75
C PHE A 21 13.19 9.43 -1.54
N ILE A 22 13.59 10.58 -0.99
CA ILE A 22 13.42 11.88 -1.66
C ILE A 22 14.26 11.97 -2.94
N TYR A 23 15.47 11.42 -2.94
CA TYR A 23 16.31 11.35 -4.12
C TYR A 23 15.62 10.59 -5.26
N LEU A 24 15.10 9.39 -4.98
CA LEU A 24 14.38 8.57 -5.96
C LEU A 24 13.12 9.26 -6.47
N TRP A 25 12.36 9.90 -5.57
CA TRP A 25 11.16 10.65 -5.94
C TRP A 25 11.50 11.86 -6.83
N SER A 26 12.58 12.58 -6.54
CA SER A 26 12.98 13.79 -7.29
C SER A 26 13.66 13.45 -8.63
N SER A 27 14.33 12.31 -8.75
CA SER A 27 15.08 11.92 -9.94
C SER A 27 14.20 11.26 -11.00
N TRP A 28 12.98 10.85 -10.66
CA TRP A 28 12.01 10.16 -11.52
C TRP A 28 12.61 8.99 -12.34
N THR A 29 13.70 8.40 -11.85
CA THR A 29 14.32 7.21 -12.45
C THR A 29 13.78 5.97 -11.72
N PRO A 30 12.75 5.28 -12.25
CA PRO A 30 12.14 4.14 -11.55
C PRO A 30 13.04 2.91 -11.54
N GLU A 31 14.02 2.86 -12.42
CA GLU A 31 14.90 1.72 -12.59
C GLU A 31 15.72 1.48 -11.32
N TRP A 32 15.98 0.24 -10.95
CA TRP A 32 16.81 -0.22 -9.80
C TRP A 32 16.60 0.51 -8.47
N GLY A 33 16.32 1.82 -8.49
CA GLY A 33 16.26 2.65 -7.29
C GLY A 33 15.17 2.22 -6.31
N LEU A 34 13.94 1.96 -6.78
CA LEU A 34 12.83 1.54 -5.90
C LEU A 34 13.04 0.14 -5.32
N THR A 35 13.62 -0.78 -6.10
CA THR A 35 13.94 -2.12 -5.61
C THR A 35 15.06 -2.10 -4.59
N LEU A 36 16.14 -1.35 -4.87
CA LEU A 36 17.24 -1.19 -3.92
C LEU A 36 16.79 -0.51 -2.64
N PHE A 37 15.95 0.52 -2.76
CA PHE A 37 15.36 1.19 -1.60
C PHE A 37 14.51 0.22 -0.77
N THR A 38 13.65 -0.56 -1.42
CA THR A 38 12.78 -1.54 -0.74
C THR A 38 13.62 -2.63 -0.06
N ALA A 39 14.68 -3.11 -0.71
CA ALA A 39 15.60 -4.08 -0.12
C ALA A 39 16.35 -3.48 1.08
N ALA A 40 16.89 -2.26 0.95
CA ALA A 40 17.57 -1.55 2.04
C ALA A 40 16.61 -1.30 3.22
N TYR A 41 15.39 -0.88 2.93
CA TYR A 41 14.35 -0.70 3.96
C TYR A 41 14.02 -2.02 4.66
N ALA A 42 13.85 -3.11 3.91
CA ALA A 42 13.55 -4.43 4.47
C ALA A 42 14.70 -4.93 5.37
N ILE A 43 15.95 -4.76 4.93
CA ILE A 43 17.15 -5.11 5.73
C ILE A 43 17.21 -4.25 7.00
N ALA A 44 16.92 -2.95 6.90
CA ALA A 44 16.92 -2.04 8.06
C ALA A 44 15.87 -2.44 9.10
N VAL A 45 14.63 -2.75 8.68
CA VAL A 45 13.55 -3.17 9.57
C VAL A 45 13.89 -4.50 10.25
N LEU A 46 14.34 -5.51 9.48
CA LEU A 46 14.73 -6.81 10.05
C LEU A 46 15.94 -6.68 10.94
N GLY A 47 16.96 -5.93 10.52
CA GLY A 47 18.16 -5.64 11.33
C GLY A 47 17.82 -4.98 12.66
N TYR A 48 16.87 -4.04 12.64
CA TYR A 48 16.41 -3.40 13.86
C TYR A 48 15.62 -4.37 14.76
N CYS A 49 14.76 -5.20 14.18
CA CYS A 49 14.02 -6.21 14.92
C CYS A 49 14.95 -7.21 15.61
N TYR A 50 15.90 -7.82 14.88
CA TYR A 50 16.87 -8.76 15.45
C TYR A 50 17.86 -8.10 16.41
N GLY A 51 18.33 -6.89 16.09
CA GLY A 51 19.21 -6.12 16.96
C GLY A 51 18.55 -5.74 18.29
N SER A 52 17.22 -5.63 18.31
CA SER A 52 16.43 -5.45 19.54
C SER A 52 16.10 -6.77 20.25
N CYS A 53 16.76 -7.87 19.90
CA CYS A 53 16.52 -9.22 20.44
C CYS A 53 15.07 -9.70 20.28
N ARG A 54 14.35 -9.24 19.24
CA ARG A 54 12.99 -9.65 18.92
C ARG A 54 12.98 -10.50 17.65
N LYS A 55 11.98 -11.37 17.53
CA LYS A 55 11.79 -12.19 16.34
C LYS A 55 10.59 -11.68 15.54
N PRO A 56 10.70 -11.58 14.21
CA PRO A 56 9.58 -11.21 13.35
C PRO A 56 8.42 -12.20 13.53
N ALA A 57 7.19 -11.71 13.55
CA ALA A 57 6.01 -12.54 13.64
C ALA A 57 5.84 -13.38 12.35
N ARG A 58 5.17 -14.54 12.43
CA ARG A 58 5.01 -15.46 11.29
C ARG A 58 4.31 -14.82 10.08
N GLU A 59 3.33 -13.98 10.33
CA GLU A 59 2.57 -13.28 9.28
C GLU A 59 3.47 -12.34 8.46
N SER A 60 4.53 -11.79 9.06
CA SER A 60 5.44 -10.85 8.39
C SER A 60 6.19 -11.48 7.22
N TRP A 61 6.47 -12.78 7.25
CA TRP A 61 7.15 -13.46 6.14
C TRP A 61 6.31 -13.51 4.87
N PHE A 62 4.99 -13.70 5.01
CA PHE A 62 4.08 -13.60 3.87
C PHE A 62 4.11 -12.20 3.26
N TRP A 63 3.97 -11.16 4.10
CA TRP A 63 3.97 -9.78 3.62
C TRP A 63 5.33 -9.33 3.08
N LEU A 64 6.42 -9.85 3.61
CA LEU A 64 7.76 -9.66 3.04
C LEU A 64 7.85 -10.26 1.63
N THR A 65 7.33 -11.48 1.45
CA THR A 65 7.28 -12.10 0.12
C THR A 65 6.46 -11.25 -0.85
N VAL A 66 5.28 -10.79 -0.45
CA VAL A 66 4.46 -9.86 -1.26
C VAL A 66 5.23 -8.60 -1.60
N LEU A 67 5.88 -7.98 -0.62
CA LEU A 67 6.68 -6.76 -0.81
C LEU A 67 7.79 -6.96 -1.85
N LEU A 68 8.58 -8.03 -1.72
CA LEU A 68 9.69 -8.32 -2.63
C LEU A 68 9.20 -8.73 -4.01
N THR A 69 8.11 -9.48 -4.12
CA THR A 69 7.54 -9.87 -5.42
C THR A 69 6.96 -8.70 -6.19
N ILE A 70 6.53 -7.63 -5.52
CA ILE A 70 6.12 -6.38 -6.17
C ILE A 70 7.34 -5.53 -6.55
N ALA A 71 8.35 -5.45 -5.67
CA ALA A 71 9.50 -4.56 -5.82
C ALA A 71 10.52 -5.04 -6.88
N ILE A 72 10.85 -6.35 -6.90
CA ILE A 72 11.90 -6.88 -7.77
C ILE A 72 11.62 -6.63 -9.26
N PRO A 73 10.40 -6.89 -9.78
CA PRO A 73 10.11 -6.67 -11.18
C PRO A 73 10.17 -5.21 -11.63
N MET A 74 10.07 -4.25 -10.70
CA MET A 74 10.12 -2.81 -11.02
C MET A 74 11.45 -2.38 -11.65
N ASN A 75 12.51 -3.18 -11.49
CA ASN A 75 13.78 -2.97 -12.16
C ASN A 75 13.75 -3.17 -13.68
N PHE A 76 12.87 -4.06 -14.12
CA PHE A 76 12.78 -4.45 -15.51
C PHE A 76 11.64 -3.71 -16.22
N TYR A 77 10.53 -3.51 -15.53
CA TYR A 77 9.35 -2.84 -16.07
C TYR A 77 8.42 -2.35 -14.95
N LEU A 78 7.97 -1.13 -15.09
CA LEU A 78 6.92 -0.55 -14.23
C LEU A 78 5.57 -0.71 -14.93
N THR A 79 5.05 -1.94 -14.95
CA THR A 79 3.87 -2.31 -15.74
C THR A 79 2.62 -1.54 -15.37
N PHE A 80 2.42 -1.28 -14.07
CA PHE A 80 1.19 -0.66 -13.55
C PHE A 80 1.41 0.76 -13.02
N GLY A 81 2.56 1.38 -13.30
CA GLY A 81 2.86 2.77 -12.96
C GLY A 81 2.64 3.12 -11.50
N ILE A 82 1.93 4.22 -11.26
CA ILE A 82 1.66 4.76 -9.92
C ILE A 82 0.92 3.75 -9.03
N LEU A 83 0.03 2.94 -9.57
CA LEU A 83 -0.70 1.92 -8.78
C LEU A 83 0.27 0.93 -8.14
N GLN A 84 1.29 0.47 -8.87
CA GLN A 84 2.29 -0.46 -8.35
C GLN A 84 3.09 0.17 -7.21
N ILE A 85 3.46 1.45 -7.34
CA ILE A 85 4.16 2.20 -6.28
C ILE A 85 3.27 2.35 -5.04
N LEU A 86 1.99 2.71 -5.21
CA LEU A 86 1.05 2.86 -4.09
C LEU A 86 0.85 1.53 -3.34
N VAL A 87 0.65 0.42 -4.08
CA VAL A 87 0.50 -0.90 -3.45
C VAL A 87 1.80 -1.33 -2.77
N LEU A 88 2.97 -1.02 -3.35
CA LEU A 88 4.27 -1.26 -2.72
C LEU A 88 4.41 -0.52 -1.38
N MET A 89 4.07 0.76 -1.35
CA MET A 89 4.10 1.57 -0.12
C MET A 89 3.14 1.03 0.94
N MET A 90 1.92 0.65 0.54
CA MET A 90 0.95 0.02 1.43
C MET A 90 1.48 -1.31 2.00
N ALA A 91 2.04 -2.16 1.14
CA ALA A 91 2.61 -3.44 1.54
C ALA A 91 3.81 -3.25 2.48
N ALA A 92 4.70 -2.28 2.23
CA ALA A 92 5.85 -1.97 3.07
C ALA A 92 5.44 -1.53 4.48
N ALA A 93 4.48 -0.60 4.57
CA ALA A 93 3.98 -0.11 5.84
C ALA A 93 3.25 -1.21 6.63
N TYR A 94 2.35 -1.95 5.98
CA TYR A 94 1.63 -3.07 6.60
C TYR A 94 2.56 -4.21 7.04
N TRP A 95 3.57 -4.52 6.23
CA TRP A 95 4.61 -5.47 6.59
C TRP A 95 5.38 -5.05 7.84
N THR A 96 5.75 -3.77 7.96
CA THR A 96 6.47 -3.26 9.13
C THR A 96 5.71 -3.49 10.43
N GLU A 97 4.40 -3.22 10.43
CA GLU A 97 3.54 -3.48 11.58
C GLU A 97 3.42 -4.98 11.88
N SER A 98 3.32 -5.79 10.81
CA SER A 98 3.28 -7.24 10.94
C SER A 98 4.57 -7.83 11.52
N VAL A 99 5.75 -7.20 11.31
CA VAL A 99 7.03 -7.61 11.91
C VAL A 99 6.96 -7.55 13.44
N GLY A 100 6.41 -6.47 13.99
CA GLY A 100 6.18 -6.32 15.43
C GLY A 100 5.11 -7.26 16.01
N GLY A 101 4.31 -7.89 15.14
CA GLY A 101 3.16 -8.69 15.54
C GLY A 101 2.02 -7.88 16.15
N ASN A 102 1.88 -6.61 15.73
CA ASN A 102 0.95 -5.64 16.34
C ASN A 102 -0.39 -5.54 15.59
N LEU A 103 -0.63 -6.39 14.57
CA LEU A 103 -1.92 -6.45 13.92
C LEU A 103 -3.01 -6.80 14.94
N LEU A 104 -4.13 -6.10 14.91
CA LEU A 104 -5.18 -6.09 15.92
C LEU A 104 -5.72 -7.48 16.29
N ASP A 105 -5.79 -8.41 15.35
CA ASP A 105 -6.29 -9.77 15.62
C ASP A 105 -5.11 -10.75 15.84
N HIS A 106 -4.55 -10.73 17.04
CA HIS A 106 -3.46 -11.64 17.45
C HIS A 106 -2.27 -11.67 16.47
N GLY A 107 -1.92 -10.51 15.90
CA GLY A 107 -0.80 -10.38 14.95
C GLY A 107 -1.08 -10.99 13.57
N LYS A 108 -2.35 -11.17 13.20
CA LYS A 108 -2.77 -11.72 11.90
C LYS A 108 -3.66 -10.76 11.14
N THR A 109 -3.56 -10.79 9.82
CA THR A 109 -4.47 -10.06 8.93
C THR A 109 -5.92 -10.52 9.18
N SER A 110 -6.82 -9.58 9.40
CA SER A 110 -8.20 -9.88 9.79
C SER A 110 -9.20 -8.87 9.21
N HIS A 111 -10.44 -8.95 9.67
CA HIS A 111 -11.48 -8.00 9.33
C HIS A 111 -11.24 -6.58 9.87
N PHE A 112 -10.23 -6.40 10.71
CA PHE A 112 -9.79 -5.09 11.21
C PHE A 112 -8.76 -4.41 10.30
N ILE A 113 -8.50 -4.92 9.10
CA ILE A 113 -7.48 -4.41 8.19
C ILE A 113 -7.55 -2.88 7.95
N ALA A 114 -8.76 -2.31 7.91
CA ALA A 114 -8.92 -0.86 7.76
C ALA A 114 -8.36 -0.10 8.97
N PHE A 115 -8.52 -0.64 10.17
CA PHE A 115 -7.96 -0.07 11.39
C PHE A 115 -6.45 -0.34 11.50
N ASP A 116 -6.00 -1.53 11.06
CA ASP A 116 -4.56 -1.82 10.96
C ASP A 116 -3.87 -0.83 10.01
N LEU A 117 -4.45 -0.57 8.84
CA LEU A 117 -3.94 0.42 7.89
C LEU A 117 -3.95 1.84 8.47
N TRP A 118 -5.01 2.23 9.19
CA TRP A 118 -5.06 3.52 9.87
C TRP A 118 -3.95 3.66 10.92
N ASN A 119 -3.74 2.63 11.73
CA ASN A 119 -2.65 2.59 12.72
C ASN A 119 -1.29 2.78 12.04
N VAL A 120 -1.02 2.02 10.99
CA VAL A 120 0.26 2.01 10.28
C VAL A 120 0.55 3.33 9.59
N PHE A 121 -0.45 3.94 8.95
CA PHE A 121 -0.23 5.18 8.19
C PHE A 121 -0.35 6.45 9.02
N ALA A 122 -1.18 6.45 10.06
CA ALA A 122 -1.46 7.66 10.80
C ALA A 122 -1.01 7.56 12.27
N GLN A 123 -1.46 6.56 13.03
CA GLN A 123 -1.26 6.58 14.47
C GLN A 123 0.20 6.32 14.87
N VAL A 124 0.74 5.19 14.48
CA VAL A 124 2.07 4.75 14.90
C VAL A 124 3.16 5.73 14.45
N PRO A 125 3.27 6.12 13.16
CA PRO A 125 4.35 7.01 12.74
C PRO A 125 4.22 8.43 13.32
N PHE A 126 3.03 9.03 13.34
CA PHE A 126 2.88 10.40 13.81
C PHE A 126 3.00 10.55 15.34
N ARG A 127 2.53 9.57 16.11
CA ARG A 127 2.71 9.59 17.57
C ARG A 127 4.16 9.33 17.98
N ASN A 128 4.90 8.58 17.18
CA ASN A 128 6.31 8.31 17.40
C ASN A 128 7.22 9.23 16.56
N PHE A 129 6.69 10.30 15.95
CA PHE A 129 7.43 11.21 15.07
C PHE A 129 8.66 11.82 15.75
N ALA A 130 8.54 12.21 17.03
CA ALA A 130 9.62 12.72 17.81
C ALA A 130 10.59 11.65 18.36
N ALA A 131 10.29 10.36 18.18
CA ALA A 131 11.11 9.27 18.73
C ALA A 131 12.56 9.33 18.24
N GLN A 132 12.78 9.65 16.96
CA GLN A 132 14.11 9.79 16.37
C GLN A 132 14.93 10.89 17.06
N ILE A 133 14.29 12.00 17.43
CA ILE A 133 14.93 13.12 18.13
C ILE A 133 15.18 12.75 19.60
N ARG A 134 14.23 12.10 20.27
CA ARG A 134 14.36 11.66 21.66
C ARG A 134 15.48 10.66 21.88
N VAL A 135 15.84 9.87 20.89
CA VAL A 135 16.99 8.95 20.97
C VAL A 135 18.31 9.72 21.20
N TRP A 136 18.42 10.94 20.66
CA TRP A 136 19.59 11.81 20.81
C TRP A 136 19.51 12.70 22.05
N PHE A 137 18.30 13.18 22.35
CA PHE A 137 18.02 14.09 23.49
C PHE A 137 16.99 13.42 24.40
N PRO A 138 17.43 12.47 25.26
CA PRO A 138 16.52 11.84 26.20
C PRO A 138 16.06 12.90 27.21
N GLU A 139 14.73 13.08 27.30
CA GLU A 139 14.10 13.89 28.33
C GLU A 139 14.52 13.32 29.73
N LYS A 140 14.92 14.18 30.63
CA LYS A 140 15.09 13.80 32.03
C LYS A 140 13.72 13.44 32.58
N GLU A 141 13.53 12.18 33.01
CA GLU A 141 12.42 11.85 33.89
C GLU A 141 12.53 12.74 35.13
N ASN A 142 11.51 13.60 35.32
CA ASN A 142 11.39 14.44 36.50
C ASN A 142 11.24 13.53 37.73
N GLY A 143 12.33 13.33 38.47
CA GLY A 143 12.32 12.56 39.68
C GLY A 143 13.74 12.30 40.19
N GLN A 144 14.44 13.33 40.55
CA GLN A 144 15.42 13.47 41.64
C GLN A 144 16.41 14.59 41.30
N GLU A 145 16.25 15.68 41.99
CA GLU A 145 17.29 16.71 42.14
C GLU A 145 18.48 16.06 42.81
N GLU A 146 19.63 16.05 42.13
CA GLU A 146 20.93 16.14 42.78
C GLU A 146 22.02 16.37 41.72
N GLY A 147 22.77 17.44 41.93
CA GLY A 147 24.13 17.62 41.45
C GLY A 147 24.27 18.12 40.00
N THR A 148 24.54 19.40 39.91
CA THR A 148 25.04 20.15 38.74
C THR A 148 26.34 19.52 38.22
N GLU A 149 26.25 18.48 37.43
CA GLU A 149 27.29 18.13 36.47
C GLU A 149 26.64 18.04 35.08
N GLN A 150 27.03 18.95 34.21
CA GLN A 150 26.75 18.90 32.79
C GLN A 150 27.26 17.55 32.26
N LYS A 151 26.40 16.54 32.24
CA LYS A 151 26.69 15.25 31.62
C LYS A 151 26.85 15.47 30.14
N LYS A 152 28.10 15.77 29.74
CA LYS A 152 28.49 15.84 28.30
C LYS A 152 27.93 14.62 27.60
N MET A 153 27.16 14.88 26.57
CA MET A 153 26.57 13.91 25.68
C MET A 153 27.70 13.03 25.11
N LYS A 154 27.88 11.80 25.63
CA LYS A 154 28.81 10.81 25.06
C LYS A 154 28.20 10.25 23.80
N MET A 155 28.29 10.98 22.70
CA MET A 155 28.05 10.49 21.37
C MET A 155 29.14 9.48 21.01
N SER A 156 28.79 8.33 20.42
CA SER A 156 29.81 7.42 19.88
C SER A 156 30.73 8.23 18.95
N GLY A 157 32.06 8.03 19.04
CA GLY A 157 33.02 8.83 18.27
C GLY A 157 32.71 8.81 16.76
N VAL A 158 32.32 7.66 16.23
CA VAL A 158 31.90 7.52 14.83
C VAL A 158 30.69 8.38 14.49
N MET A 159 29.72 8.43 15.37
CA MET A 159 28.49 9.20 15.18
C MET A 159 28.73 10.71 15.26
N ALA A 160 29.63 11.14 16.15
CA ALA A 160 30.06 12.53 16.21
C ALA A 160 30.71 12.98 14.91
N VAL A 161 31.54 12.12 14.32
CA VAL A 161 32.17 12.38 13.01
C VAL A 161 31.11 12.45 11.89
N VAL A 162 30.16 11.50 11.84
CA VAL A 162 29.08 11.50 10.82
C VAL A 162 28.21 12.75 10.94
N CYS A 163 27.78 13.12 12.13
CA CYS A 163 27.03 14.37 12.36
C CYS A 163 27.86 15.60 12.00
N GLY A 164 29.15 15.61 12.33
CA GLY A 164 30.06 16.68 11.94
C GLY A 164 30.20 16.82 10.42
N LEU A 165 30.35 15.70 9.69
CA LEU A 165 30.40 15.69 8.23
C LEU A 165 29.10 16.19 7.60
N VAL A 166 27.95 15.80 8.12
CA VAL A 166 26.64 16.29 7.62
C VAL A 166 26.46 17.79 7.85
N LEU A 167 26.89 18.29 9.02
CA LEU A 167 26.80 19.72 9.36
C LEU A 167 27.83 20.58 8.59
N VAL A 168 28.96 20.00 8.22
CA VAL A 168 30.03 20.73 7.51
C VAL A 168 29.63 21.03 6.06
N ILE A 169 28.80 20.20 5.42
CA ILE A 169 28.40 20.37 4.01
C ILE A 169 27.75 21.73 3.75
N PRO A 170 26.70 22.18 4.48
CA PRO A 170 26.10 23.51 4.27
C PRO A 170 27.09 24.65 4.53
N VAL A 171 27.98 24.48 5.51
CA VAL A 171 29.01 25.47 5.86
C VAL A 171 30.03 25.58 4.73
N LEU A 172 30.51 24.46 4.17
CA LEU A 172 31.40 24.47 3.02
C LEU A 172 30.76 25.12 1.79
N CYS A 173 29.48 24.87 1.54
CA CYS A 173 28.73 25.49 0.44
C CYS A 173 28.67 27.03 0.56
N MET A 174 28.70 27.57 1.77
CA MET A 174 28.77 29.03 2.00
C MET A 174 30.20 29.57 1.93
N ILE A 175 31.18 28.85 2.49
CA ILE A 175 32.54 29.33 2.64
C ILE A 175 33.34 29.20 1.33
N LEU A 176 33.24 28.09 0.59
CA LEU A 176 34.03 27.86 -0.62
C LEU A 176 33.83 28.95 -1.67
N PRO A 177 32.63 29.42 -2.02
CA PRO A 177 32.43 30.51 -2.94
C PRO A 177 33.04 31.85 -2.49
N LEU A 178 33.03 32.09 -1.17
CA LEU A 178 33.63 33.29 -0.61
C LEU A 178 35.16 33.26 -0.69
N LEU A 179 35.77 32.12 -0.38
CA LEU A 179 37.24 31.94 -0.52
C LEU A 179 37.68 31.98 -1.98
N SER A 180 36.90 31.39 -2.91
CA SER A 180 37.19 31.45 -4.35
C SER A 180 37.11 32.87 -4.91
N ARG A 181 36.29 33.74 -4.32
CA ARG A 181 36.25 35.17 -4.70
C ARG A 181 37.39 35.97 -4.10
N ALA A 182 37.96 35.51 -2.96
CA ALA A 182 39.01 36.21 -2.26
C ALA A 182 40.41 35.96 -2.86
N ASP A 183 40.65 34.76 -3.41
CA ASP A 183 41.94 34.36 -3.96
C ASP A 183 41.83 33.61 -5.29
N ALA A 184 42.52 34.11 -6.35
CA ALA A 184 42.46 33.52 -7.69
C ALA A 184 43.17 32.16 -7.79
N GLY A 185 44.19 31.91 -6.94
CA GLY A 185 44.88 30.62 -6.89
C GLY A 185 43.96 29.53 -6.27
N PHE A 186 43.29 29.87 -5.18
CA PHE A 186 42.31 29.02 -4.55
C PHE A 186 41.11 28.76 -5.47
N ALA A 187 40.62 29.78 -6.20
CA ALA A 187 39.56 29.64 -7.17
C ALA A 187 39.87 28.58 -8.22
N ARG A 188 41.07 28.62 -8.84
CA ARG A 188 41.51 27.63 -9.83
C ARG A 188 41.62 26.22 -9.27
N ALA A 189 42.11 26.07 -8.02
CA ALA A 189 42.25 24.77 -7.38
C ALA A 189 40.92 24.14 -6.96
N THR A 190 39.88 24.95 -6.75
CA THR A 190 38.57 24.50 -6.26
C THR A 190 37.46 24.73 -7.27
N GLU A 191 37.76 25.13 -8.50
CA GLU A 191 36.79 25.52 -9.52
C GLU A 191 35.74 24.43 -9.78
N GLU A 192 36.17 23.20 -10.03
CA GLU A 192 35.28 22.07 -10.25
C GLU A 192 34.37 21.79 -9.04
N ILE A 193 34.93 21.83 -7.82
CA ILE A 193 34.19 21.58 -6.57
C ILE A 193 33.18 22.70 -6.31
N THR A 194 33.62 23.95 -6.53
CA THR A 194 32.78 25.13 -6.28
C THR A 194 31.62 25.19 -7.29
N GLU A 195 31.91 24.93 -8.56
CA GLU A 195 30.89 24.89 -9.60
C GLU A 195 29.89 23.76 -9.39
N TYR A 196 30.36 22.56 -9.02
CA TYR A 196 29.52 21.43 -8.69
C TYR A 196 28.62 21.75 -7.49
N LEU A 197 29.15 22.31 -6.41
CA LEU A 197 28.40 22.70 -5.22
C LEU A 197 27.37 23.77 -5.55
N GLN A 198 27.70 24.82 -6.31
CA GLN A 198 26.75 25.87 -6.67
C GLN A 198 25.61 25.34 -7.53
N ARG A 199 25.86 24.44 -8.49
CA ARG A 199 24.84 23.86 -9.36
C ARG A 199 23.91 22.90 -8.61
N HIS A 200 24.40 22.14 -7.64
CA HIS A 200 23.64 21.08 -6.98
C HIS A 200 23.17 21.45 -5.57
N PHE A 201 23.71 22.53 -4.99
CA PHE A 201 23.45 22.90 -3.59
C PHE A 201 21.98 23.09 -3.27
N ALA A 202 21.25 23.85 -4.08
CA ALA A 202 19.83 24.08 -3.87
C ALA A 202 19.02 22.76 -3.90
N ALA A 203 19.36 21.88 -4.86
CA ALA A 203 18.70 20.59 -4.97
C ALA A 203 19.02 19.66 -3.79
N VAL A 204 20.29 19.61 -3.37
CA VAL A 204 20.70 18.80 -2.20
C VAL A 204 20.08 19.33 -0.92
N LEU A 205 20.06 20.66 -0.72
CA LEU A 205 19.46 21.30 0.46
C LEU A 205 17.96 21.02 0.51
N MET A 206 17.26 21.17 -0.60
CA MET A 206 15.82 20.86 -0.67
C MET A 206 15.55 19.38 -0.41
N ARG A 207 16.37 18.47 -0.96
CA ARG A 207 16.27 17.04 -0.68
C ARG A 207 16.48 16.73 0.79
N LEU A 208 17.48 17.34 1.43
CA LEU A 208 17.73 17.20 2.87
C LEU A 208 16.55 17.70 3.71
N LEU A 209 16.02 18.87 3.37
CA LEU A 209 14.88 19.46 4.08
C LEU A 209 13.65 18.52 4.05
N PHE A 210 13.35 17.93 2.90
CA PHE A 210 12.25 16.96 2.78
C PHE A 210 12.61 15.56 3.31
N ALA A 211 13.88 15.19 3.35
CA ALA A 211 14.34 13.92 3.90
C ALA A 211 14.11 13.82 5.41
N ILE A 212 14.21 14.92 6.15
CA ILE A 212 14.02 14.93 7.61
C ILE A 212 12.60 14.45 7.98
N PRO A 213 11.49 15.05 7.52
CA PRO A 213 10.17 14.57 7.88
C PRO A 213 9.90 13.14 7.41
N VAL A 214 10.41 12.72 6.26
CA VAL A 214 10.30 11.34 5.79
C VAL A 214 11.08 10.39 6.72
N SER A 215 12.27 10.76 7.13
CA SER A 215 13.06 9.98 8.08
C SER A 215 12.36 9.84 9.44
N LEU A 216 11.83 10.93 9.98
CA LEU A 216 11.07 10.94 11.24
C LEU A 216 9.84 10.02 11.14
N TYR A 217 9.15 10.06 10.02
CA TYR A 217 7.99 9.19 9.75
C TYR A 217 8.39 7.72 9.69
N LEU A 218 9.39 7.36 8.88
CA LEU A 218 9.85 5.98 8.71
C LEU A 218 10.43 5.42 10.01
N PHE A 219 11.26 6.21 10.71
CA PHE A 219 11.80 5.80 12.00
C PHE A 219 10.69 5.65 13.05
N GLY A 220 9.76 6.60 13.12
CA GLY A 220 8.61 6.56 14.04
C GLY A 220 7.75 5.32 13.84
N LEU A 221 7.47 4.97 12.57
CA LEU A 221 6.74 3.75 12.20
C LEU A 221 7.48 2.50 12.71
N VAL A 222 8.76 2.36 12.37
CA VAL A 222 9.51 1.13 12.68
C VAL A 222 9.81 1.03 14.18
N TYR A 223 10.17 2.13 14.82
CA TYR A 223 10.38 2.21 16.27
C TYR A 223 9.11 1.84 17.03
N GLY A 224 7.98 2.46 16.65
CA GLY A 224 6.68 2.16 17.25
C GLY A 224 6.28 0.70 17.07
N SER A 225 6.43 0.16 15.87
CA SER A 225 6.08 -1.24 15.55
C SER A 225 6.97 -2.24 16.30
N ILE A 226 8.28 -2.01 16.38
CA ILE A 226 9.21 -2.93 17.06
C ILE A 226 9.06 -2.86 18.58
N TYR A 227 9.02 -1.66 19.14
CA TYR A 227 8.94 -1.49 20.61
C TYR A 227 7.52 -1.52 21.16
N LYS A 228 6.51 -1.60 20.28
CA LYS A 228 5.08 -1.60 20.63
C LYS A 228 4.65 -0.33 21.36
N VAL A 229 5.19 0.81 20.88
CA VAL A 229 4.86 2.12 21.43
C VAL A 229 3.74 2.75 20.63
N HIS A 230 2.64 3.07 21.27
CA HIS A 230 1.41 3.61 20.67
C HIS A 230 0.77 2.69 19.59
N THR A 231 0.98 1.36 19.71
CA THR A 231 0.33 0.37 18.83
C THR A 231 -1.01 -0.13 19.39
N ASP A 232 -1.23 -0.02 20.71
CA ASP A 232 -2.39 -0.59 21.41
C ASP A 232 -3.48 0.46 21.74
N ASP A 233 -3.42 1.63 21.14
CA ASP A 233 -4.39 2.71 21.43
C ASP A 233 -5.82 2.34 20.97
N ILE A 234 -5.94 1.54 19.92
CA ILE A 234 -7.21 0.96 19.47
C ILE A 234 -7.33 -0.46 20.02
N LYS A 235 -8.02 -0.60 21.16
CA LYS A 235 -8.26 -1.92 21.74
C LYS A 235 -9.38 -2.65 20.99
N VAL A 236 -9.14 -3.91 20.62
CA VAL A 236 -10.12 -4.78 19.95
C VAL A 236 -11.46 -4.83 20.74
N GLU A 237 -11.38 -4.77 22.07
CA GLU A 237 -12.59 -4.74 22.91
C GLU A 237 -13.43 -3.47 22.73
N GLN A 238 -12.78 -2.31 22.54
CA GLN A 238 -13.47 -1.05 22.24
C GLN A 238 -14.15 -1.12 20.88
N LEU A 239 -13.45 -1.64 19.87
CA LEU A 239 -14.01 -1.85 18.53
C LEU A 239 -15.19 -2.81 18.56
N ARG A 240 -15.11 -3.89 19.34
CA ARG A 240 -16.25 -4.82 19.54
C ARG A 240 -17.42 -4.14 20.25
N LYS A 241 -17.18 -3.35 21.29
CA LYS A 241 -18.23 -2.57 21.96
C LYS A 241 -18.86 -1.56 21.00
N MET A 242 -18.06 -0.83 20.24
CA MET A 242 -18.54 0.08 19.20
C MET A 242 -19.36 -0.66 18.13
N SER A 243 -18.91 -1.83 17.67
CA SER A 243 -19.64 -2.63 16.68
C SER A 243 -21.01 -3.09 17.20
N VAL A 244 -21.14 -3.35 18.49
CA VAL A 244 -22.45 -3.69 19.12
C VAL A 244 -23.35 -2.45 19.23
N GLN A 245 -22.77 -1.29 19.56
CA GLN A 245 -23.54 -0.03 19.65
C GLN A 245 -24.01 0.48 18.28
N VAL A 246 -23.24 0.22 17.23
CA VAL A 246 -23.55 0.61 15.86
C VAL A 246 -24.65 -0.26 15.23
N LYS A 247 -24.87 -1.49 15.73
CA LYS A 247 -25.94 -2.40 15.28
C LYS A 247 -27.33 -1.95 15.75
N ARG A 248 -27.76 -0.76 15.32
CA ARG A 248 -29.02 -0.13 15.75
C ARG A 248 -30.12 -0.10 14.68
N LEU A 249 -29.80 -0.42 13.43
CA LEU A 249 -30.79 -0.34 12.35
C LEU A 249 -31.80 -1.50 12.46
N PRO A 250 -33.11 -1.20 12.38
CA PRO A 250 -34.12 -2.24 12.31
C PRO A 250 -33.91 -3.14 11.10
N GLN A 251 -34.00 -4.44 11.27
CA GLN A 251 -33.81 -5.42 10.20
C GLN A 251 -34.76 -5.18 9.02
N VAL A 252 -36.00 -4.75 9.31
CA VAL A 252 -36.98 -4.44 8.28
C VAL A 252 -36.47 -3.35 7.35
N THR A 253 -35.94 -2.25 7.91
CA THR A 253 -35.40 -1.14 7.13
C THR A 253 -34.25 -1.60 6.21
N VAL A 254 -33.31 -2.39 6.72
CA VAL A 254 -32.19 -2.91 5.93
C VAL A 254 -32.68 -3.85 4.84
N CYS A 255 -33.59 -4.78 5.14
CA CYS A 255 -34.19 -5.68 4.15
C CYS A 255 -34.96 -4.90 3.07
N THR A 256 -35.71 -3.86 3.42
CA THR A 256 -36.44 -3.02 2.45
C THR A 256 -35.46 -2.36 1.48
N VAL A 257 -34.38 -1.75 1.99
CA VAL A 257 -33.37 -1.12 1.13
C VAL A 257 -32.75 -2.16 0.19
N LEU A 258 -32.35 -3.32 0.71
CA LEU A 258 -31.76 -4.39 -0.12
C LEU A 258 -32.75 -4.89 -1.18
N LEU A 259 -34.01 -5.11 -0.84
CA LEU A 259 -35.04 -5.57 -1.78
C LEU A 259 -35.31 -4.56 -2.89
N VAL A 260 -35.34 -3.26 -2.57
CA VAL A 260 -35.48 -2.21 -3.57
C VAL A 260 -34.30 -2.22 -4.54
N ILE A 261 -33.05 -2.35 -4.02
CA ILE A 261 -31.86 -2.44 -4.86
C ILE A 261 -31.90 -3.69 -5.74
N CYS A 262 -32.25 -4.86 -5.16
CA CYS A 262 -32.43 -6.09 -5.92
C CYS A 262 -33.52 -5.91 -7.00
N GLY A 263 -34.64 -5.26 -6.68
CA GLY A 263 -35.69 -4.96 -7.66
C GLY A 263 -35.20 -4.12 -8.84
N VAL A 264 -34.38 -3.10 -8.55
CA VAL A 264 -33.74 -2.27 -9.58
C VAL A 264 -32.77 -3.09 -10.44
N TYR A 265 -31.93 -3.94 -9.82
CA TYR A 265 -30.97 -4.77 -10.55
C TYR A 265 -31.69 -5.83 -11.41
N GLY A 266 -32.74 -6.49 -10.84
CA GLY A 266 -33.56 -7.45 -11.57
C GLY A 266 -34.29 -6.78 -12.75
N PHE A 267 -34.87 -5.59 -12.54
CA PHE A 267 -35.52 -4.81 -13.62
C PHE A 267 -34.51 -4.41 -14.72
N PHE A 268 -33.32 -3.93 -14.33
CA PHE A 268 -32.25 -3.63 -15.28
C PHE A 268 -31.83 -4.85 -16.09
N MET A 269 -31.62 -5.99 -15.43
CA MET A 269 -31.29 -7.26 -16.11
C MET A 269 -32.42 -7.74 -17.03
N GLY A 270 -33.68 -7.54 -16.65
CA GLY A 270 -34.84 -7.89 -17.44
C GLY A 270 -34.93 -7.09 -18.74
N ILE A 271 -34.77 -5.76 -18.66
CA ILE A 271 -34.79 -4.88 -19.83
C ILE A 271 -33.58 -5.11 -20.73
N GLN A 272 -32.41 -5.20 -20.12
CA GLN A 272 -31.13 -5.29 -20.83
C GLN A 272 -30.67 -6.72 -21.08
N GLY A 273 -31.52 -7.74 -20.78
CA GLY A 273 -31.12 -9.14 -20.76
C GLY A 273 -30.48 -9.58 -22.10
N ASN A 274 -31.15 -9.33 -23.22
CA ASN A 274 -30.61 -9.67 -24.53
C ASN A 274 -29.28 -8.97 -24.85
N TYR A 275 -29.13 -7.72 -24.45
CA TYR A 275 -27.92 -6.93 -24.65
C TYR A 275 -26.80 -7.35 -23.68
N LEU A 276 -27.09 -7.58 -22.41
CA LEU A 276 -26.11 -7.98 -21.41
C LEU A 276 -25.55 -9.39 -21.67
N PHE A 277 -26.43 -10.32 -22.03
CA PHE A 277 -26.06 -11.72 -22.24
C PHE A 277 -25.60 -12.06 -23.66
N SER A 278 -25.73 -11.14 -24.62
CA SER A 278 -25.21 -11.34 -25.97
C SER A 278 -23.70 -11.61 -26.03
N ALA A 279 -22.92 -10.97 -25.14
CA ALA A 279 -21.50 -11.22 -25.04
C ALA A 279 -21.17 -12.64 -24.54
N ILE A 280 -21.97 -13.19 -23.63
CA ILE A 280 -21.85 -14.59 -23.17
C ILE A 280 -22.15 -15.56 -24.32
N ALA A 281 -23.11 -15.23 -25.16
CA ALA A 281 -23.44 -16.01 -26.36
C ALA A 281 -22.45 -15.77 -27.51
N GLY A 282 -21.45 -14.92 -27.36
CA GLY A 282 -20.44 -14.60 -28.37
C GLY A 282 -21.00 -13.83 -29.58
N ARG A 283 -22.18 -13.22 -29.45
CA ARG A 283 -22.85 -12.46 -30.51
C ARG A 283 -22.75 -10.95 -30.24
N LEU A 284 -22.46 -10.20 -31.30
CA LEU A 284 -22.49 -8.73 -31.25
C LEU A 284 -23.89 -8.25 -31.66
N PRO A 285 -24.52 -7.31 -30.93
CA PRO A 285 -25.72 -6.63 -31.40
C PRO A 285 -25.41 -5.85 -32.70
N GLU A 286 -26.28 -5.90 -33.69
CA GLU A 286 -26.08 -5.35 -35.05
C GLU A 286 -25.75 -3.84 -35.09
N THR A 287 -26.06 -3.10 -34.02
CA THR A 287 -25.92 -1.65 -33.94
C THR A 287 -24.60 -1.17 -33.37
N PHE A 288 -23.68 -2.05 -32.91
CA PHE A 288 -22.46 -1.69 -32.20
C PHE A 288 -21.21 -2.28 -32.81
N THR A 289 -20.11 -1.52 -32.79
CA THR A 289 -18.77 -2.08 -32.96
C THR A 289 -18.34 -2.83 -31.69
N TYR A 290 -17.43 -3.82 -31.82
CA TYR A 290 -16.89 -4.56 -30.65
C TYR A 290 -16.30 -3.64 -29.58
N ALA A 291 -15.66 -2.53 -30.01
CA ALA A 291 -15.05 -1.58 -29.10
C ALA A 291 -16.08 -0.76 -28.32
N GLU A 292 -17.12 -0.27 -28.99
CA GLU A 292 -18.21 0.48 -28.36
C GLU A 292 -19.02 -0.40 -27.41
N TYR A 293 -19.33 -1.63 -27.84
CA TYR A 293 -20.07 -2.59 -27.03
C TYR A 293 -19.32 -2.94 -25.73
N ALA A 294 -18.00 -3.15 -25.82
CA ALA A 294 -17.18 -3.49 -24.66
C ALA A 294 -17.00 -2.31 -23.71
N ARG A 295 -16.75 -1.11 -24.24
CA ARG A 295 -16.56 0.11 -23.41
C ARG A 295 -17.85 0.55 -22.75
N ARG A 296 -18.98 0.42 -23.45
CA ARG A 296 -20.28 0.88 -22.98
C ARG A 296 -20.79 -0.03 -21.86
N GLY A 297 -20.92 0.51 -20.68
CA GLY A 297 -21.43 -0.17 -19.51
C GLY A 297 -20.43 -1.06 -18.77
N PHE A 298 -19.19 -1.26 -19.26
CA PHE A 298 -18.19 -2.06 -18.55
C PHE A 298 -17.76 -1.43 -17.21
N PHE A 299 -17.36 -0.16 -17.27
CA PHE A 299 -16.89 0.55 -16.07
C PHE A 299 -18.03 0.76 -15.08
N GLU A 300 -19.23 1.04 -15.58
CA GLU A 300 -20.44 1.18 -14.78
C GLU A 300 -20.79 -0.12 -14.04
N LEU A 301 -20.70 -1.26 -14.70
CA LEU A 301 -20.91 -2.57 -14.06
C LEU A 301 -19.85 -2.87 -12.99
N CYS A 302 -18.60 -2.50 -13.24
CA CYS A 302 -17.54 -2.61 -12.22
C CYS A 302 -17.83 -1.69 -11.03
N GLN A 303 -18.25 -0.44 -11.26
CA GLN A 303 -18.64 0.48 -10.19
C GLN A 303 -19.83 -0.04 -9.37
N ILE A 304 -20.85 -0.58 -10.03
CA ILE A 304 -21.98 -1.25 -9.37
C ILE A 304 -21.47 -2.36 -8.45
N GLY A 305 -20.52 -3.18 -8.90
CA GLY A 305 -19.90 -4.21 -8.10
C GLY A 305 -19.22 -3.66 -6.82
N ILE A 306 -18.47 -2.58 -6.95
CA ILE A 306 -17.81 -1.90 -5.81
C ILE A 306 -18.84 -1.34 -4.83
N TRP A 307 -19.87 -0.64 -5.34
CA TRP A 307 -20.94 -0.11 -4.49
C TRP A 307 -21.71 -1.22 -3.77
N THR A 308 -22.00 -2.33 -4.47
CA THR A 308 -22.65 -3.49 -3.84
C THR A 308 -21.81 -4.09 -2.73
N LEU A 309 -20.49 -4.25 -2.93
CA LEU A 309 -19.61 -4.72 -1.86
C LEU A 309 -19.62 -3.75 -0.67
N GLY A 310 -19.65 -2.44 -0.89
CA GLY A 310 -19.82 -1.43 0.14
C GLY A 310 -21.14 -1.59 0.90
N ILE A 311 -22.26 -1.74 0.20
CA ILE A 311 -23.59 -1.96 0.79
C ILE A 311 -23.62 -3.26 1.61
N LEU A 312 -23.11 -4.37 1.07
CA LEU A 312 -23.03 -5.64 1.76
C LEU A 312 -22.16 -5.57 3.02
N LEU A 313 -21.10 -4.79 3.00
CA LEU A 313 -20.24 -4.55 4.15
C LEU A 313 -20.97 -3.70 5.20
N LEU A 314 -21.63 -2.63 4.80
CA LEU A 314 -22.43 -1.77 5.68
C LEU A 314 -23.57 -2.54 6.32
N THR A 315 -24.28 -3.39 5.58
CA THR A 315 -25.36 -4.22 6.15
C THR A 315 -24.85 -5.16 7.24
N ASN A 316 -23.65 -5.72 7.09
CA ASN A 316 -23.04 -6.56 8.13
C ASN A 316 -22.57 -5.77 9.36
N ILE A 317 -22.22 -4.49 9.19
CA ILE A 317 -21.80 -3.61 10.29
C ILE A 317 -23.03 -3.12 11.07
N PHE A 318 -24.05 -2.63 10.37
CA PHE A 318 -25.18 -1.90 10.98
C PHE A 318 -26.37 -2.78 11.31
N ALA A 319 -26.57 -3.91 10.62
CA ALA A 319 -27.66 -4.82 10.93
C ALA A 319 -27.35 -5.65 12.20
N GLY A 320 -28.37 -5.80 13.04
CA GLY A 320 -28.31 -6.64 14.24
C GLY A 320 -28.11 -8.12 13.91
N GLN A 321 -28.60 -9.03 14.79
CA GLN A 321 -28.54 -10.47 14.52
C GLN A 321 -29.24 -10.80 13.20
N ALA A 322 -28.49 -11.45 12.28
CA ALA A 322 -28.98 -11.74 10.95
C ALA A 322 -30.14 -12.71 10.94
N ALA A 323 -31.37 -12.21 10.84
CA ALA A 323 -32.55 -13.02 10.55
C ALA A 323 -32.37 -13.76 9.20
N LYS A 324 -33.06 -14.85 9.01
CA LYS A 324 -33.04 -15.61 7.75
C LYS A 324 -33.36 -14.72 6.54
N ALA A 325 -34.32 -13.78 6.70
CA ALA A 325 -34.68 -12.82 5.64
C ALA A 325 -33.49 -11.96 5.20
N LEU A 326 -32.72 -11.37 6.12
CA LEU A 326 -31.56 -10.55 5.79
C LEU A 326 -30.47 -11.35 5.06
N LYS A 327 -30.23 -12.60 5.48
CA LYS A 327 -29.29 -13.49 4.77
C LYS A 327 -29.75 -13.78 3.34
N CYS A 328 -31.06 -14.00 3.12
CA CYS A 328 -31.62 -14.19 1.80
C CYS A 328 -31.42 -12.94 0.92
N CYS A 329 -31.75 -11.75 1.42
CA CYS A 329 -31.53 -10.50 0.68
C CYS A 329 -30.07 -10.28 0.32
N ASN A 330 -29.15 -10.53 1.26
CA ASN A 330 -27.71 -10.43 1.02
C ASN A 330 -27.21 -11.42 -0.06
N ILE A 331 -27.70 -12.66 -0.03
CA ILE A 331 -27.35 -13.68 -1.03
C ILE A 331 -27.93 -13.31 -2.39
N LEU A 332 -29.17 -12.81 -2.44
CA LEU A 332 -29.82 -12.38 -3.66
C LEU A 332 -29.03 -11.25 -4.33
N LEU A 333 -28.75 -10.17 -3.57
CA LEU A 333 -27.99 -9.02 -4.05
C LEU A 333 -26.58 -9.42 -4.54
N ALA A 334 -25.89 -10.26 -3.77
CA ALA A 334 -24.56 -10.76 -4.16
C ALA A 334 -24.63 -11.63 -5.43
N GLY A 335 -25.70 -12.45 -5.59
CA GLY A 335 -25.93 -13.26 -6.78
C GLY A 335 -26.21 -12.42 -8.03
N GLU A 336 -27.07 -11.42 -7.94
CA GLU A 336 -27.34 -10.48 -9.02
C GLU A 336 -26.07 -9.72 -9.42
N THR A 337 -25.30 -9.24 -8.44
CA THR A 337 -24.03 -8.57 -8.71
C THR A 337 -23.02 -9.49 -9.38
N LEU A 338 -22.98 -10.77 -8.99
CA LEU A 338 -22.11 -11.76 -9.62
C LEU A 338 -22.48 -11.98 -11.08
N LEU A 339 -23.79 -12.03 -11.42
CA LEU A 339 -24.26 -12.11 -12.80
C LEU A 339 -23.83 -10.87 -13.61
N LEU A 340 -23.99 -9.68 -13.06
CA LEU A 340 -23.52 -8.44 -13.70
C LEU A 340 -22.01 -8.45 -13.91
N LEU A 341 -21.25 -8.98 -12.97
CA LEU A 341 -19.80 -9.11 -13.07
C LEU A 341 -19.37 -10.11 -14.16
N ILE A 342 -20.09 -11.24 -14.28
CA ILE A 342 -19.87 -12.23 -15.35
C ILE A 342 -20.15 -11.61 -16.72
N THR A 343 -21.21 -10.81 -16.85
CA THR A 343 -21.50 -10.10 -18.10
C THR A 343 -20.44 -9.05 -18.44
N ALA A 344 -19.92 -8.31 -17.43
CA ALA A 344 -18.82 -7.38 -17.62
C ALA A 344 -17.54 -8.11 -18.09
N ALA A 345 -17.21 -9.23 -17.45
CA ALA A 345 -16.05 -10.05 -17.81
C ALA A 345 -16.19 -10.62 -19.24
N SER A 346 -17.37 -11.09 -19.64
CA SER A 346 -17.61 -11.60 -20.98
C SER A 346 -17.48 -10.53 -22.06
N LYS A 347 -17.94 -9.29 -21.78
CA LYS A 347 -17.72 -8.14 -22.67
C LYS A 347 -16.24 -7.83 -22.84
N MET A 348 -15.47 -7.82 -21.76
CA MET A 348 -14.04 -7.59 -21.80
C MET A 348 -13.32 -8.72 -22.56
N PHE A 349 -13.72 -9.98 -22.36
CA PHE A 349 -13.18 -11.12 -23.08
C PHE A 349 -13.43 -10.99 -24.59
N LEU A 350 -14.65 -10.61 -25.01
CA LEU A 350 -14.99 -10.37 -26.40
C LEU A 350 -14.14 -9.24 -26.99
N TYR A 351 -13.91 -8.19 -26.22
CA TYR A 351 -13.05 -7.08 -26.62
C TYR A 351 -11.59 -7.52 -26.82
N ILE A 352 -11.06 -8.34 -25.91
CA ILE A 352 -9.70 -8.89 -26.03
C ILE A 352 -9.59 -9.76 -27.27
N ARG A 353 -10.60 -10.62 -27.52
CA ARG A 353 -10.63 -11.48 -28.69
C ARG A 353 -10.63 -10.71 -30.02
N SER A 354 -11.27 -9.53 -30.08
CA SER A 354 -11.40 -8.75 -31.32
C SER A 354 -10.28 -7.74 -31.54
N TYR A 355 -9.65 -7.24 -30.46
CA TYR A 355 -8.66 -6.16 -30.54
C TYR A 355 -7.31 -6.50 -29.87
N GLY A 356 -7.15 -7.75 -29.45
CA GLY A 356 -5.94 -8.21 -28.80
C GLY A 356 -5.88 -7.87 -27.30
N LEU A 357 -4.82 -8.34 -26.65
CA LEU A 357 -4.55 -8.15 -25.24
C LEU A 357 -3.76 -6.86 -25.01
N THR A 358 -4.06 -6.14 -23.93
CA THR A 358 -3.29 -4.98 -23.48
C THR A 358 -3.27 -4.94 -21.96
N ILE A 359 -2.27 -4.26 -21.37
CA ILE A 359 -2.14 -4.08 -19.92
C ILE A 359 -3.42 -3.48 -19.32
N ASN A 360 -3.99 -2.48 -19.99
CA ASN A 360 -5.23 -1.80 -19.55
C ASN A 360 -6.48 -2.70 -19.58
N ARG A 361 -6.40 -3.90 -20.18
CA ARG A 361 -7.46 -4.91 -20.19
C ARG A 361 -7.21 -6.03 -19.20
N ILE A 362 -5.94 -6.35 -18.94
CA ILE A 362 -5.55 -7.40 -17.98
C ILE A 362 -5.87 -6.98 -16.54
N LEU A 363 -5.51 -5.77 -16.16
CA LEU A 363 -5.72 -5.29 -14.78
C LEU A 363 -7.20 -5.31 -14.36
N PRO A 364 -8.16 -4.78 -15.16
CA PRO A 364 -9.58 -4.90 -14.83
C PRO A 364 -10.09 -6.35 -14.81
N MET A 365 -9.58 -7.24 -15.67
CA MET A 365 -9.96 -8.65 -15.67
C MET A 365 -9.56 -9.33 -14.35
N VAL A 366 -8.33 -9.12 -13.90
CA VAL A 366 -7.86 -9.68 -12.62
C VAL A 366 -8.62 -9.08 -11.44
N PHE A 367 -8.93 -7.78 -11.50
CA PHE A 367 -9.77 -7.12 -10.50
C PHE A 367 -11.18 -7.74 -10.43
N MET A 368 -11.81 -8.03 -11.58
CA MET A 368 -13.11 -8.71 -11.62
C MET A 368 -13.04 -10.14 -11.07
N ILE A 369 -11.99 -10.88 -11.37
CA ILE A 369 -11.77 -12.21 -10.78
C ILE A 369 -11.68 -12.12 -9.26
N TRP A 370 -10.90 -11.17 -8.75
CA TRP A 370 -10.78 -10.95 -7.30
C TRP A 370 -12.13 -10.54 -6.70
N MET A 371 -12.86 -9.62 -7.31
CA MET A 371 -14.19 -9.18 -6.85
C MET A 371 -15.20 -10.34 -6.85
N GLY A 372 -15.15 -11.19 -7.87
CA GLY A 372 -15.96 -12.43 -7.93
C GLY A 372 -15.65 -13.37 -6.76
N MET A 373 -14.37 -13.58 -6.44
CA MET A 373 -13.96 -14.36 -5.26
C MET A 373 -14.47 -13.75 -3.96
N VAL A 374 -14.46 -12.42 -3.84
CA VAL A 374 -15.00 -11.71 -2.66
C VAL A 374 -16.50 -11.96 -2.53
N LEU A 375 -17.28 -11.80 -3.60
CA LEU A 375 -18.73 -12.03 -3.61
C LEU A 375 -19.07 -13.49 -3.28
N ILE A 376 -18.41 -14.45 -3.91
CA ILE A 376 -18.58 -15.88 -3.61
C ILE A 376 -18.26 -16.17 -2.14
N SER A 377 -17.13 -15.65 -1.65
CA SER A 377 -16.75 -15.80 -0.23
C SER A 377 -17.77 -15.17 0.70
N PHE A 378 -18.37 -14.05 0.31
CA PHE A 378 -19.43 -13.40 1.07
C PHE A 378 -20.68 -14.28 1.15
N VAL A 379 -21.14 -14.87 0.04
CA VAL A 379 -22.27 -15.81 0.01
C VAL A 379 -21.98 -17.04 0.88
N MET A 380 -20.78 -17.62 0.77
CA MET A 380 -20.37 -18.75 1.61
C MET A 380 -20.38 -18.42 3.10
N ARG A 381 -19.96 -17.19 3.47
CA ARG A 381 -19.96 -16.71 4.86
C ARG A 381 -21.36 -16.62 5.46
N GLN A 382 -22.41 -16.42 4.65
CA GLN A 382 -23.80 -16.45 5.16
C GLN A 382 -24.20 -17.86 5.68
N ARG A 383 -23.54 -18.90 5.19
CA ARG A 383 -23.79 -20.31 5.58
C ARG A 383 -22.77 -20.85 6.58
N LYS A 384 -21.46 -20.56 6.38
CA LYS A 384 -20.36 -21.06 7.20
C LYS A 384 -19.53 -19.92 7.76
N ARG A 385 -19.10 -20.03 9.02
CA ARG A 385 -18.20 -19.04 9.64
C ARG A 385 -16.76 -19.36 9.26
N PHE A 386 -16.09 -18.47 8.57
CA PHE A 386 -14.66 -18.52 8.23
C PHE A 386 -14.08 -17.11 8.11
N PRO A 387 -12.76 -16.93 8.17
CA PRO A 387 -12.10 -15.63 8.11
C PRO A 387 -12.07 -15.07 6.68
N MET A 388 -13.26 -14.73 6.14
CA MET A 388 -13.47 -14.28 4.77
C MET A 388 -12.54 -13.13 4.39
N VAL A 389 -12.50 -12.05 5.18
CA VAL A 389 -11.73 -10.85 4.86
C VAL A 389 -10.24 -11.18 4.74
N ARG A 390 -9.72 -12.00 5.65
CA ARG A 390 -8.33 -12.47 5.57
C ARG A 390 -8.06 -13.18 4.24
N ILE A 391 -8.90 -14.13 3.87
CA ILE A 391 -8.74 -14.90 2.61
C ILE A 391 -8.79 -13.96 1.41
N CYS A 392 -9.74 -13.04 1.37
CA CYS A 392 -9.89 -12.09 0.26
C CYS A 392 -8.69 -11.13 0.15
N VAL A 393 -8.16 -10.64 1.28
CA VAL A 393 -6.99 -9.75 1.30
C VAL A 393 -5.73 -10.49 0.86
N LEU A 394 -5.47 -11.68 1.41
CA LEU A 394 -4.31 -12.49 1.03
C LEU A 394 -4.39 -12.91 -0.45
N ALA A 395 -5.59 -13.30 -0.93
CA ALA A 395 -5.79 -13.63 -2.34
C ALA A 395 -5.55 -12.42 -3.25
N GLY A 396 -6.03 -11.23 -2.88
CA GLY A 396 -5.77 -10.00 -3.61
C GLY A 396 -4.28 -9.65 -3.67
N ALA A 397 -3.58 -9.78 -2.55
CA ALA A 397 -2.14 -9.56 -2.48
C ALA A 397 -1.37 -10.54 -3.38
N VAL A 398 -1.72 -11.82 -3.37
CA VAL A 398 -1.11 -12.85 -4.23
C VAL A 398 -1.41 -12.58 -5.71
N LEU A 399 -2.66 -12.28 -6.08
CA LEU A 399 -3.02 -11.98 -7.46
C LEU A 399 -2.28 -10.77 -8.00
N PHE A 400 -2.17 -9.69 -7.22
CA PHE A 400 -1.43 -8.50 -7.63
C PHE A 400 0.07 -8.77 -7.72
N SER A 401 0.64 -9.52 -6.77
CA SER A 401 2.04 -9.94 -6.81
C SER A 401 2.34 -10.79 -8.05
N MET A 402 1.47 -11.73 -8.40
CA MET A 402 1.60 -12.52 -9.63
C MET A 402 1.59 -11.65 -10.87
N LEU A 403 0.69 -10.66 -10.94
CA LEU A 403 0.65 -9.70 -12.05
C LEU A 403 1.95 -8.91 -12.18
N CYS A 404 2.58 -8.53 -11.06
CA CYS A 404 3.84 -7.80 -11.08
C CYS A 404 5.02 -8.67 -11.56
N VAL A 405 5.05 -9.95 -11.19
CA VAL A 405 6.12 -10.88 -11.57
C VAL A 405 6.02 -11.33 -13.02
N LEU A 406 4.80 -11.49 -13.53
CA LEU A 406 4.59 -11.92 -14.90
C LEU A 406 5.11 -10.85 -15.89
N PRO A 407 5.84 -11.24 -16.94
CA PRO A 407 6.27 -10.33 -18.01
C PRO A 407 5.06 -9.99 -18.91
N VAL A 408 4.12 -9.21 -18.35
CA VAL A 408 2.80 -8.96 -18.95
C VAL A 408 2.94 -8.34 -20.35
N GLN A 409 3.94 -7.49 -20.57
CA GLN A 409 4.20 -6.90 -21.89
C GLN A 409 4.55 -7.98 -22.91
N HIS A 410 5.49 -8.85 -22.58
CA HIS A 410 5.92 -9.94 -23.47
C HIS A 410 4.79 -10.95 -23.73
N LEU A 411 4.03 -11.32 -22.68
CA LEU A 411 2.85 -12.19 -22.83
C LEU A 411 1.78 -11.55 -23.74
N THR A 412 1.61 -10.24 -23.62
CA THR A 412 0.69 -9.48 -24.46
C THR A 412 1.12 -9.51 -25.94
N GLU A 413 2.42 -9.32 -26.20
CA GLU A 413 2.98 -9.39 -27.55
C GLU A 413 2.86 -10.79 -28.15
N LEU A 414 3.21 -11.83 -27.38
CA LEU A 414 3.08 -13.22 -27.81
C LEU A 414 1.62 -13.57 -28.17
N TYR A 415 0.67 -13.22 -27.30
CA TYR A 415 -0.74 -13.44 -27.57
C TYR A 415 -1.20 -12.72 -28.83
N ASN A 416 -0.87 -11.44 -28.97
CA ASN A 416 -1.30 -10.63 -30.10
C ASN A 416 -0.67 -11.12 -31.41
N THR A 417 0.58 -11.56 -31.40
CA THR A 417 1.24 -12.15 -32.57
C THR A 417 0.56 -13.47 -32.97
N TRP A 418 0.29 -14.33 -32.01
CA TRP A 418 -0.44 -15.57 -32.24
C TRP A 418 -1.85 -15.29 -32.76
N ALA A 419 -2.58 -14.36 -32.19
CA ALA A 419 -3.94 -14.00 -32.56
C ALA A 419 -4.03 -13.42 -33.97
N ARG A 420 -3.03 -12.64 -34.42
CA ARG A 420 -2.89 -12.15 -35.79
C ARG A 420 -2.64 -13.30 -36.76
N MET A 421 -1.67 -14.18 -36.43
CA MET A 421 -1.37 -15.35 -37.29
C MET A 421 -2.56 -16.29 -37.42
N SER A 422 -3.41 -16.38 -36.39
CA SER A 422 -4.65 -17.19 -36.39
C SER A 422 -5.84 -16.48 -37.01
N GLY A 423 -5.71 -15.25 -37.53
CA GLY A 423 -6.79 -14.46 -38.09
C GLY A 423 -7.88 -14.03 -37.10
N LEU A 424 -7.60 -14.07 -35.80
CA LEU A 424 -8.56 -13.68 -34.75
C LEU A 424 -8.61 -12.15 -34.56
N ILE A 425 -7.50 -11.45 -34.82
CA ILE A 425 -7.42 -10.00 -34.80
C ILE A 425 -6.77 -9.48 -36.07
N PRO A 426 -7.16 -8.29 -36.55
CA PRO A 426 -6.62 -7.69 -37.77
C PRO A 426 -5.13 -7.34 -37.67
#